data_5f849a415518086484207f927a3ece5b
#
_entry.id   5f849a415518086484207f927a3ece5b
#
_cell.length_a   1.000
_cell.length_b   1.000
_cell.length_c   1.000
_cell.angle_alpha   90.00
_cell.angle_beta   90.00
_cell.angle_gamma   90.00
#
_symmetry.space_group_name_H-M   'P 1'
#
loop_
_entity.id
_entity.type
_entity.pdbx_description
1 polymer ?
#
loop_
_entity_poly.entity_id
_entity_poly.type
_entity_poly.pdbx_seq_one_letter_code
_entity_poly.pdbx_strand_id
1 'polypeptide(L)'
;MTVFKRLPSSVLTALLLTCSGAALHAADVVPKGYNTPIPEDVLTPDVVRTRIGTFRYFDGFPDDATKKAARRQVDLGRGVQTFLNFMPAASLEMLHVGHRDGYGMQPNRDIGLFEELMSSTSLWLTGNTDTVYASAFLDLSDGPVVVEVPPGTGPGTVNDAFFRFVVDMGGPGPDKGKGGKYL
;
A
#
# COMPACT_ATOMS: atom_id res chain seq x y z
N MET A 1 70.60 -17.16 35.57
CA MET A 1 70.26 -18.57 35.29
C MET A 1 69.07 -18.96 36.22
N THR A 2 67.85 -18.72 35.80
CA THR A 2 66.63 -18.85 36.64
C THR A 2 65.97 -20.13 36.28
N VAL A 3 65.95 -21.08 37.22
CA VAL A 3 65.33 -22.41 37.04
C VAL A 3 63.83 -22.34 37.32
N PHE A 4 62.98 -22.49 36.27
CA PHE A 4 61.55 -22.68 36.43
C PHE A 4 61.24 -24.16 36.77
N LYS A 5 60.75 -24.43 37.96
CA LYS A 5 60.25 -25.73 38.38
C LYS A 5 58.78 -25.86 37.80
N ARG A 6 58.58 -26.85 36.96
CA ARG A 6 57.22 -27.22 36.49
C ARG A 6 56.44 -27.94 37.62
N LEU A 7 55.30 -27.46 37.97
CA LEU A 7 54.36 -28.16 38.85
C LEU A 7 53.69 -29.35 38.10
N PRO A 8 53.49 -30.48 38.75
CA PRO A 8 52.90 -31.65 38.10
C PRO A 8 51.41 -31.42 37.74
N SER A 9 51.04 -31.90 36.57
CA SER A 9 49.70 -31.76 35.94
C SER A 9 48.51 -32.30 36.75
N SER A 10 48.76 -33.03 37.81
CA SER A 10 47.72 -33.61 38.69
C SER A 10 47.10 -32.61 39.67
N VAL A 11 47.69 -31.43 39.88
CA VAL A 11 47.12 -30.38 40.78
C VAL A 11 46.13 -29.48 40.03
N LEU A 12 46.27 -29.42 38.72
CA LEU A 12 45.38 -28.54 37.89
C LEU A 12 44.00 -29.20 37.62
N THR A 13 43.90 -30.54 37.68
CA THR A 13 42.65 -31.26 37.42
C THR A 13 41.72 -31.26 38.64
N ALA A 14 42.23 -31.11 39.85
CA ALA A 14 41.39 -31.11 41.06
C ALA A 14 40.71 -29.75 41.34
N LEU A 15 41.17 -28.67 40.71
CA LEU A 15 40.61 -27.32 40.94
C LEU A 15 39.45 -26.99 39.97
N LEU A 16 39.28 -27.80 38.92
CA LEU A 16 38.20 -27.61 37.92
C LEU A 16 36.91 -28.39 38.23
N LEU A 17 36.89 -29.24 39.21
CA LEU A 17 35.75 -30.07 39.56
C LEU A 17 34.86 -29.51 40.69
N THR A 18 35.19 -28.43 41.30
CA THR A 18 34.41 -27.84 42.41
C THR A 18 33.51 -26.68 42.06
N CYS A 19 33.48 -26.26 40.75
CA CYS A 19 32.54 -25.26 40.29
C CYS A 19 31.27 -25.80 39.58
N SER A 20 31.05 -27.10 39.60
CA SER A 20 29.87 -27.74 39.03
C SER A 20 28.86 -28.07 40.13
N GLY A 21 28.11 -27.07 40.59
CA GLY A 21 27.07 -27.43 41.55
C GLY A 21 26.34 -26.29 42.26
N ALA A 22 26.21 -25.16 41.65
CA ALA A 22 25.23 -24.20 42.13
C ALA A 22 24.54 -23.57 40.90
N ALA A 23 23.77 -24.37 40.17
CA ALA A 23 22.60 -23.84 39.52
C ALA A 23 21.71 -23.33 40.65
N LEU A 24 21.88 -22.07 41.02
CA LEU A 24 20.88 -21.30 41.75
C LEU A 24 19.60 -21.37 40.87
N HIS A 25 18.79 -22.35 41.10
CA HIS A 25 17.35 -22.20 40.84
C HIS A 25 16.95 -21.10 41.81
N ALA A 26 17.01 -19.87 41.39
CA ALA A 26 16.17 -18.85 41.91
C ALA A 26 14.74 -19.42 41.71
N ALA A 27 14.21 -20.12 42.71
CA ALA A 27 12.78 -20.37 42.74
C ALA A 27 12.17 -18.98 42.61
N ASP A 28 11.41 -18.74 41.55
CA ASP A 28 10.65 -17.54 41.35
C ASP A 28 9.69 -17.40 42.54
N VAL A 29 10.19 -16.82 43.62
CA VAL A 29 9.35 -16.42 44.75
C VAL A 29 8.68 -15.14 44.29
N VAL A 30 7.55 -15.33 43.61
CA VAL A 30 6.69 -14.21 43.21
C VAL A 30 6.34 -13.45 44.50
N PRO A 31 6.68 -12.16 44.62
CA PRO A 31 6.36 -11.39 45.82
C PRO A 31 4.86 -11.38 46.08
N LYS A 32 4.48 -11.34 47.36
CA LYS A 32 3.07 -11.29 47.76
C LYS A 32 2.38 -10.09 47.09
N GLY A 33 1.31 -10.34 46.35
CA GLY A 33 0.56 -9.32 45.60
C GLY A 33 0.86 -9.28 44.10
N TYR A 34 1.89 -10.01 43.62
CA TYR A 34 2.21 -10.11 42.19
C TYR A 34 1.73 -11.41 41.53
N ASN A 35 1.07 -12.26 42.28
CA ASN A 35 0.53 -13.54 41.84
C ASN A 35 -0.99 -13.50 41.64
N THR A 36 -1.55 -12.33 41.32
CA THR A 36 -2.97 -12.23 40.96
C THR A 36 -3.18 -12.98 39.64
N PRO A 37 -4.09 -13.98 39.61
CA PRO A 37 -4.38 -14.72 38.39
C PRO A 37 -4.95 -13.75 37.34
N ILE A 38 -4.37 -13.79 36.13
CA ILE A 38 -4.88 -13.04 35.00
C ILE A 38 -6.00 -13.88 34.38
N PRO A 39 -7.21 -13.32 34.17
CA PRO A 39 -8.28 -14.03 33.50
C PRO A 39 -7.87 -14.53 32.11
N GLU A 40 -8.25 -15.77 31.74
CA GLU A 40 -7.84 -16.36 30.46
C GLU A 40 -8.35 -15.60 29.24
N ASP A 41 -9.48 -14.91 29.36
CA ASP A 41 -10.10 -14.11 28.30
C ASP A 41 -9.32 -12.84 27.95
N VAL A 42 -8.39 -12.38 28.81
CA VAL A 42 -7.50 -11.24 28.54
C VAL A 42 -6.08 -11.68 28.13
N LEU A 43 -5.81 -12.98 28.15
CA LEU A 43 -4.51 -13.52 27.71
C LEU A 43 -4.47 -13.69 26.19
N THR A 44 -3.36 -13.32 25.58
CA THR A 44 -3.09 -13.68 24.18
C THR A 44 -2.85 -15.18 24.07
N PRO A 45 -3.63 -15.91 23.25
CA PRO A 45 -3.44 -17.35 23.12
C PRO A 45 -2.08 -17.67 22.45
N ASP A 46 -1.40 -18.69 22.95
CA ASP A 46 -0.10 -19.14 22.40
C ASP A 46 -0.22 -19.70 20.99
N VAL A 47 -1.39 -20.15 20.59
CA VAL A 47 -1.64 -20.75 19.27
C VAL A 47 -2.93 -20.20 18.68
N VAL A 48 -2.79 -19.49 17.56
CA VAL A 48 -3.93 -18.94 16.79
C VAL A 48 -4.00 -19.65 15.44
N ARG A 49 -5.12 -20.35 15.19
CA ARG A 49 -5.39 -21.00 13.91
C ARG A 49 -6.16 -20.06 13.00
N THR A 50 -5.62 -19.80 11.82
CA THR A 50 -6.20 -18.88 10.85
C THR A 50 -6.30 -19.54 9.47
N ARG A 51 -6.98 -18.91 8.52
CA ARG A 51 -7.02 -19.39 7.13
C ARG A 51 -5.65 -19.36 6.43
N ILE A 52 -4.72 -18.53 6.92
CA ILE A 52 -3.37 -18.37 6.33
C ILE A 52 -2.30 -19.18 7.06
N GLY A 53 -2.68 -19.96 8.06
CA GLY A 53 -1.80 -20.83 8.82
C GLY A 53 -2.02 -20.80 10.32
N THR A 54 -1.21 -21.55 11.03
CA THR A 54 -1.18 -21.57 12.49
C THR A 54 -0.07 -20.65 12.97
N PHE A 55 -0.43 -19.65 13.75
CA PHE A 55 0.49 -18.71 14.38
C PHE A 55 0.79 -19.15 15.80
N ARG A 56 2.06 -19.04 16.19
CA ARG A 56 2.55 -19.41 17.51
C ARG A 56 3.18 -18.23 18.19
N TYR A 57 2.86 -18.08 19.47
CA TYR A 57 3.34 -16.98 20.31
C TYR A 57 3.93 -17.57 21.58
N PHE A 58 4.85 -16.84 22.17
CA PHE A 58 5.35 -17.07 23.52
C PHE A 58 5.26 -15.73 24.26
N ASP A 59 4.51 -15.68 25.32
CA ASP A 59 4.21 -14.44 26.08
C ASP A 59 3.80 -13.26 25.16
N GLY A 60 2.95 -13.53 24.17
CA GLY A 60 2.51 -12.55 23.20
C GLY A 60 3.48 -12.25 22.06
N PHE A 61 4.71 -12.79 22.09
CA PHE A 61 5.70 -12.61 21.03
C PHE A 61 5.60 -13.72 19.99
N PRO A 62 5.44 -13.40 18.69
CA PRO A 62 5.37 -14.39 17.64
C PRO A 62 6.72 -15.09 17.41
N ASP A 63 6.70 -16.39 17.13
CA ASP A 63 7.89 -17.10 16.64
C ASP A 63 8.30 -16.62 15.24
N ASP A 64 9.49 -17.02 14.77
CA ASP A 64 10.02 -16.54 13.49
C ASP A 64 9.22 -17.03 12.28
N ALA A 65 8.62 -18.21 12.35
CA ALA A 65 7.75 -18.72 11.30
C ALA A 65 6.47 -17.88 11.21
N THR A 66 5.88 -17.53 12.35
CA THR A 66 4.71 -16.64 12.47
C THR A 66 5.01 -15.24 11.96
N LYS A 67 6.15 -14.65 12.38
CA LYS A 67 6.60 -13.34 11.85
C LYS A 67 6.71 -13.34 10.34
N LYS A 68 7.36 -14.37 9.77
CA LYS A 68 7.54 -14.49 8.33
C LYS A 68 6.21 -14.67 7.59
N ALA A 69 5.29 -15.46 8.13
CA ALA A 69 3.96 -15.66 7.55
C ALA A 69 3.12 -14.38 7.61
N ALA A 70 3.11 -13.69 8.75
CA ALA A 70 2.40 -12.44 8.93
C ALA A 70 2.92 -11.34 7.99
N ARG A 71 4.25 -11.20 7.85
CA ARG A 71 4.84 -10.24 6.90
C ARG A 71 4.41 -10.53 5.47
N ARG A 72 4.49 -11.79 5.02
CA ARG A 72 4.02 -12.16 3.66
C ARG A 72 2.57 -11.79 3.43
N GLN A 73 1.71 -11.97 4.43
CA GLN A 73 0.30 -11.61 4.32
C GLN A 73 0.10 -10.09 4.21
N VAL A 74 0.85 -9.32 4.99
CA VAL A 74 0.85 -7.85 4.89
C VAL A 74 1.33 -7.40 3.50
N ASP A 75 2.43 -7.99 2.99
CA ASP A 75 2.97 -7.62 1.68
C ASP A 75 2.02 -8.00 0.54
N LEU A 76 1.36 -9.17 0.63
CA LEU A 76 0.31 -9.55 -0.31
C LEU A 76 -0.86 -8.56 -0.27
N GLY A 77 -1.34 -8.23 0.94
CA GLY A 77 -2.43 -7.26 1.12
C GLY A 77 -2.09 -5.89 0.52
N ARG A 78 -0.87 -5.40 0.74
CA ARG A 78 -0.37 -4.16 0.14
C ARG A 78 -0.26 -4.26 -1.38
N GLY A 79 0.20 -5.39 -1.90
CA GLY A 79 0.26 -5.63 -3.35
C GLY A 79 -1.12 -5.58 -3.99
N VAL A 80 -2.11 -6.24 -3.42
CA VAL A 80 -3.50 -6.21 -3.87
C VAL A 80 -4.05 -4.78 -3.81
N GLN A 81 -3.83 -4.07 -2.70
CA GLN A 81 -4.29 -2.69 -2.54
C GLN A 81 -3.66 -1.76 -3.58
N THR A 82 -2.35 -1.90 -3.82
CA THR A 82 -1.64 -1.14 -4.85
C THR A 82 -2.23 -1.42 -6.22
N PHE A 83 -2.42 -2.69 -6.59
CA PHE A 83 -3.02 -3.07 -7.86
C PHE A 83 -4.40 -2.41 -8.05
N LEU A 84 -5.28 -2.52 -7.07
CA LEU A 84 -6.62 -1.93 -7.14
C LEU A 84 -6.59 -0.40 -7.22
N ASN A 85 -5.72 0.24 -6.46
CA ASN A 85 -5.60 1.70 -6.45
C ASN A 85 -5.05 2.26 -7.77
N PHE A 86 -4.20 1.51 -8.46
CA PHE A 86 -3.58 1.95 -9.71
C PHE A 86 -4.35 1.53 -10.97
N MET A 87 -5.41 0.70 -10.87
CA MET A 87 -6.24 0.36 -12.02
C MET A 87 -6.79 1.60 -12.76
N PRO A 88 -7.37 2.59 -12.08
CA PRO A 88 -7.86 3.80 -12.78
C PRO A 88 -6.75 4.56 -13.48
N ALA A 89 -5.59 4.73 -12.83
CA ALA A 89 -4.45 5.42 -13.42
C ALA A 89 -3.91 4.68 -14.66
N ALA A 90 -3.80 3.35 -14.60
CA ALA A 90 -3.40 2.56 -15.76
C ALA A 90 -4.41 2.66 -16.90
N SER A 91 -5.71 2.69 -16.60
CA SER A 91 -6.77 2.85 -17.61
C SER A 91 -6.70 4.22 -18.29
N LEU A 92 -6.50 5.29 -17.53
CA LEU A 92 -6.37 6.64 -18.09
C LEU A 92 -5.09 6.80 -18.90
N GLU A 93 -3.97 6.25 -18.43
CA GLU A 93 -2.73 6.27 -19.21
C GLU A 93 -2.87 5.50 -20.52
N MET A 94 -3.58 4.38 -20.54
CA MET A 94 -3.87 3.65 -21.78
C MET A 94 -4.74 4.48 -22.75
N LEU A 95 -5.70 5.25 -22.24
CA LEU A 95 -6.48 6.18 -23.07
C LEU A 95 -5.57 7.31 -23.61
N HIS A 96 -4.72 7.88 -22.77
CA HIS A 96 -3.75 8.90 -23.18
C HIS A 96 -2.80 8.37 -24.27
N VAL A 97 -2.22 7.20 -24.06
CA VAL A 97 -1.38 6.52 -25.06
C VAL A 97 -2.15 6.27 -26.37
N GLY A 98 -3.40 5.81 -26.28
CA GLY A 98 -4.25 5.61 -27.44
C GLY A 98 -4.51 6.88 -28.24
N HIS A 99 -4.74 8.01 -27.57
CA HIS A 99 -4.91 9.32 -28.20
C HIS A 99 -3.61 9.80 -28.85
N ARG A 100 -2.49 9.67 -28.13
CA ARG A 100 -1.17 10.08 -28.63
C ARG A 100 -0.72 9.23 -29.81
N ASP A 101 -0.70 7.91 -29.66
CA ASP A 101 -0.10 6.99 -30.61
C ASP A 101 -1.05 6.66 -31.78
N GLY A 102 -2.37 6.65 -31.52
CA GLY A 102 -3.39 6.38 -32.55
C GLY A 102 -3.76 7.59 -33.38
N TYR A 103 -3.80 8.78 -32.78
CA TYR A 103 -4.28 10.01 -33.44
C TYR A 103 -3.25 11.14 -33.46
N GLY A 104 -2.07 10.95 -32.88
CA GLY A 104 -1.02 11.97 -32.83
C GLY A 104 -1.32 13.15 -31.90
N MET A 105 -2.31 13.01 -31.00
CA MET A 105 -2.74 14.09 -30.11
C MET A 105 -1.67 14.44 -29.08
N GLN A 106 -1.49 15.73 -28.85
CA GLN A 106 -0.55 16.23 -27.87
C GLN A 106 -1.30 16.85 -26.68
N PRO A 107 -0.88 16.59 -25.43
CA PRO A 107 -1.43 17.27 -24.25
C PRO A 107 -1.38 18.79 -24.38
N ASN A 108 -2.29 19.48 -23.75
CA ASN A 108 -2.42 20.95 -23.74
C ASN A 108 -2.60 21.64 -25.10
N ARG A 109 -2.64 20.87 -26.19
CA ARG A 109 -2.74 21.42 -27.54
C ARG A 109 -3.94 20.91 -28.32
N ASP A 110 -4.21 19.61 -28.22
CA ASP A 110 -5.19 18.96 -29.07
C ASP A 110 -6.40 18.49 -28.26
N ILE A 111 -7.59 18.62 -28.85
CA ILE A 111 -8.84 18.11 -28.30
C ILE A 111 -9.41 17.12 -29.30
N GLY A 112 -9.61 15.87 -28.87
CA GLY A 112 -10.23 14.83 -29.67
C GLY A 112 -11.77 14.97 -29.63
N LEU A 113 -12.39 15.12 -30.78
CA LEU A 113 -13.83 15.15 -30.91
C LEU A 113 -14.34 13.85 -31.50
N PHE A 114 -15.26 13.20 -30.80
CA PHE A 114 -15.97 12.05 -31.31
C PHE A 114 -17.24 12.54 -32.01
N GLU A 115 -17.24 12.57 -33.32
CA GLU A 115 -18.36 13.11 -34.11
C GLU A 115 -19.54 12.13 -34.16
N GLU A 116 -19.30 10.86 -33.82
CA GLU A 116 -20.33 9.82 -33.77
C GLU A 116 -20.45 9.25 -32.36
N LEU A 117 -21.62 8.67 -32.06
CA LEU A 117 -21.83 7.98 -30.79
C LEU A 117 -20.96 6.72 -30.72
N MET A 118 -20.41 6.43 -29.56
CA MET A 118 -19.62 5.22 -29.33
C MET A 118 -20.49 3.98 -29.51
N SER A 119 -19.90 2.93 -30.04
CA SER A 119 -20.50 1.60 -30.12
C SER A 119 -19.98 0.70 -29.00
N SER A 120 -20.60 -0.49 -28.85
CA SER A 120 -20.14 -1.52 -27.92
C SER A 120 -18.76 -2.09 -28.22
N THR A 121 -18.17 -1.75 -29.37
CA THR A 121 -16.80 -2.13 -29.75
C THR A 121 -15.74 -1.14 -29.26
N SER A 122 -16.17 0.02 -28.73
CA SER A 122 -15.25 1.01 -28.15
C SER A 122 -14.66 0.49 -26.85
N LEU A 123 -13.34 0.64 -26.68
CA LEU A 123 -12.62 0.17 -25.50
C LEU A 123 -12.60 1.18 -24.32
N TRP A 124 -13.53 2.10 -24.30
CA TRP A 124 -13.71 3.04 -23.20
C TRP A 124 -14.54 2.39 -22.09
N LEU A 125 -13.93 2.20 -20.92
CA LEU A 125 -14.58 1.47 -19.82
C LEU A 125 -15.80 2.18 -19.23
N THR A 126 -15.86 3.51 -19.30
CA THR A 126 -16.95 4.31 -18.74
C THR A 126 -17.67 5.17 -19.78
N GLY A 127 -17.35 4.96 -21.06
CA GLY A 127 -18.06 5.64 -22.15
C GLY A 127 -19.53 5.21 -22.23
N ASN A 128 -20.37 6.11 -22.73
CA ASN A 128 -21.77 5.81 -23.04
C ASN A 128 -22.03 5.91 -24.55
N THR A 129 -23.17 5.42 -24.98
CA THR A 129 -23.61 5.43 -26.39
C THR A 129 -24.64 6.50 -26.68
N ASP A 130 -24.91 7.41 -25.75
CA ASP A 130 -26.00 8.38 -25.82
C ASP A 130 -25.48 9.80 -26.12
N THR A 131 -24.20 10.07 -25.88
CA THR A 131 -23.59 11.38 -26.10
C THR A 131 -22.31 11.27 -26.89
N VAL A 132 -21.99 12.32 -27.63
CA VAL A 132 -20.67 12.50 -28.22
C VAL A 132 -19.69 13.02 -27.17
N TYR A 133 -18.42 12.76 -27.38
CA TYR A 133 -17.37 13.16 -26.43
C TYR A 133 -16.40 14.15 -27.05
N ALA A 134 -15.95 15.11 -26.24
CA ALA A 134 -14.71 15.84 -26.44
C ALA A 134 -13.74 15.40 -25.34
N SER A 135 -12.53 15.01 -25.70
CA SER A 135 -11.52 14.57 -24.76
C SER A 135 -10.19 15.28 -24.96
N ALA A 136 -9.54 15.65 -23.86
CA ALA A 136 -8.21 16.24 -23.87
C ALA A 136 -7.42 15.73 -22.66
N PHE A 137 -6.11 15.77 -22.77
CA PHE A 137 -5.19 15.49 -21.68
C PHE A 137 -4.44 16.75 -21.32
N LEU A 138 -4.35 17.01 -20.01
CA LEU A 138 -3.66 18.18 -19.48
C LEU A 138 -2.38 17.74 -18.79
N ASP A 139 -1.24 18.26 -19.27
CA ASP A 139 0.06 18.07 -18.65
C ASP A 139 0.43 19.34 -17.87
N LEU A 140 0.57 19.23 -16.57
CA LEU A 140 0.88 20.32 -15.65
C LEU A 140 2.37 20.36 -15.27
N SER A 141 3.23 19.58 -15.94
CA SER A 141 4.67 19.52 -15.63
C SER A 141 5.38 20.85 -15.83
N ASP A 142 4.93 21.65 -16.77
CA ASP A 142 5.50 22.97 -17.09
C ASP A 142 4.76 24.14 -16.40
N GLY A 143 3.73 23.83 -15.60
CA GLY A 143 2.96 24.83 -14.87
C GLY A 143 1.45 24.71 -15.02
N PRO A 144 0.70 25.71 -14.54
CA PRO A 144 -0.75 25.70 -14.62
C PRO A 144 -1.27 25.83 -16.05
N VAL A 145 -2.38 25.18 -16.35
CA VAL A 145 -3.05 25.21 -17.66
C VAL A 145 -4.44 25.83 -17.51
N VAL A 146 -4.80 26.73 -18.41
CA VAL A 146 -6.14 27.31 -18.46
C VAL A 146 -6.97 26.54 -19.48
N VAL A 147 -8.11 26.00 -19.02
CA VAL A 147 -9.14 25.41 -19.88
C VAL A 147 -10.23 26.46 -20.13
N GLU A 148 -10.41 26.86 -21.38
CA GLU A 148 -11.50 27.76 -21.77
C GLU A 148 -12.68 26.95 -22.32
N VAL A 149 -13.84 27.14 -21.71
CA VAL A 149 -15.09 26.45 -22.06
C VAL A 149 -16.01 27.44 -22.71
N PRO A 150 -16.46 27.22 -23.96
CA PRO A 150 -17.40 28.13 -24.63
C PRO A 150 -18.81 28.03 -24.05
N PRO A 151 -19.64 29.08 -24.23
CA PRO A 151 -21.06 29.00 -23.87
C PRO A 151 -21.80 27.88 -24.61
N GLY A 152 -22.73 27.26 -23.93
CA GLY A 152 -23.53 26.16 -24.49
C GLY A 152 -22.85 24.80 -24.46
N THR A 153 -21.65 24.70 -23.90
CA THR A 153 -20.99 23.42 -23.70
C THR A 153 -21.83 22.53 -22.76
N GLY A 154 -22.02 21.29 -23.15
CA GLY A 154 -22.67 20.27 -22.32
C GLY A 154 -21.89 19.96 -21.03
N PRO A 155 -22.33 18.95 -20.28
CA PRO A 155 -21.63 18.55 -19.07
C PRO A 155 -20.22 18.09 -19.43
N GLY A 156 -19.23 18.66 -18.75
CA GLY A 156 -17.84 18.26 -18.83
C GLY A 156 -17.27 18.08 -17.42
N THR A 157 -16.27 17.24 -17.27
CA THR A 157 -15.60 17.04 -15.99
C THR A 157 -14.09 16.95 -16.21
N VAL A 158 -13.34 17.52 -15.27
CA VAL A 158 -11.90 17.31 -15.15
C VAL A 158 -11.67 16.28 -14.06
N ASN A 159 -10.90 15.28 -14.38
CA ASN A 159 -10.46 14.25 -13.43
C ASN A 159 -8.92 14.26 -13.35
N ASP A 160 -8.38 13.83 -12.20
CA ASP A 160 -6.95 13.63 -12.07
C ASP A 160 -6.50 12.30 -12.74
N ALA A 161 -5.20 12.04 -12.70
CA ALA A 161 -4.60 10.84 -13.28
C ALA A 161 -5.11 9.51 -12.67
N PHE A 162 -5.84 9.55 -11.57
CA PHE A 162 -6.48 8.40 -10.94
C PHE A 162 -8.00 8.37 -11.13
N PHE A 163 -8.50 9.16 -12.09
CA PHE A 163 -9.93 9.33 -12.37
C PHE A 163 -10.71 9.92 -11.18
N ARG A 164 -10.05 10.63 -10.27
CA ARG A 164 -10.73 11.31 -9.18
C ARG A 164 -11.23 12.67 -9.66
N PHE A 165 -12.45 12.99 -9.26
CA PHE A 165 -13.10 14.25 -9.60
C PHE A 165 -12.30 15.47 -9.15
N VAL A 166 -12.15 16.45 -10.03
CA VAL A 166 -11.53 17.76 -9.75
C VAL A 166 -12.59 18.84 -9.84
N VAL A 167 -13.21 19.02 -11.00
CA VAL A 167 -14.22 20.05 -11.23
C VAL A 167 -15.14 19.69 -12.38
N ASP A 168 -16.43 20.08 -12.29
CA ASP A 168 -17.33 20.09 -13.42
C ASP A 168 -17.23 21.39 -14.23
N MET A 169 -17.53 21.27 -15.53
CA MET A 169 -17.62 22.38 -16.48
C MET A 169 -18.96 22.33 -17.22
N GLY A 170 -19.35 23.43 -17.83
CA GLY A 170 -20.61 23.52 -18.56
C GLY A 170 -21.82 23.57 -17.62
N GLY A 171 -22.94 22.97 -18.03
CA GLY A 171 -24.21 23.02 -17.30
C GLY A 171 -24.14 22.71 -15.80
N PRO A 172 -23.52 21.60 -15.38
CA PRO A 172 -23.35 21.26 -13.95
C PRO A 172 -22.25 22.10 -13.26
N GLY A 173 -21.31 22.66 -14.01
CA GLY A 173 -20.16 23.41 -13.51
C GLY A 173 -20.50 24.77 -12.91
N PRO A 174 -19.51 25.45 -12.32
CA PRO A 174 -19.66 26.82 -11.82
C PRO A 174 -20.13 27.82 -12.86
N ASP A 175 -19.78 27.62 -14.12
CA ASP A 175 -20.15 28.49 -15.25
C ASP A 175 -21.63 28.36 -15.65
N LYS A 176 -22.35 27.35 -15.19
CA LYS A 176 -23.77 27.11 -15.48
C LYS A 176 -24.10 27.12 -16.98
N GLY A 177 -23.20 26.62 -17.81
CA GLY A 177 -23.32 26.59 -19.25
C GLY A 177 -23.09 27.94 -19.94
N LYS A 178 -22.67 28.96 -19.22
CA LYS A 178 -22.36 30.29 -19.80
C LYS A 178 -20.97 30.37 -20.41
N GLY A 179 -20.17 29.34 -20.22
CA GLY A 179 -18.76 29.33 -20.54
C GLY A 179 -17.92 30.00 -19.46
N GLY A 180 -16.63 29.70 -19.45
CA GLY A 180 -15.70 30.22 -18.45
C GLY A 180 -14.28 29.77 -18.68
N LYS A 181 -13.40 30.26 -17.81
CA LYS A 181 -11.99 29.84 -17.75
C LYS A 181 -11.73 29.15 -16.42
N TYR A 182 -11.14 28.00 -16.51
CA TYR A 182 -10.76 27.15 -15.38
C TYR A 182 -9.24 27.06 -15.33
N LEU A 183 -8.67 27.26 -14.13
CA LEU A 183 -7.23 27.18 -13.87
C LEU A 183 -6.95 26.03 -12.94
#